data_83e274c6f4e95b5b0abba2b8c061e06e
#
_entry.id   83e274c6f4e95b5b0abba2b8c061e06e
#
_cell.length_a   1.000
_cell.length_b   1.000
_cell.length_c   1.000
_cell.angle_alpha   90.00
_cell.angle_beta   90.00
_cell.angle_gamma   90.00
#
_symmetry.space_group_name_H-M   'P 1'
#
loop_
_entity.id
_entity.type
_entity.pdbx_description
1 polymer ?
#
loop_
_entity_poly.entity_id
_entity_poly.type
_entity_poly.pdbx_seq_one_letter_code
_entity_poly.pdbx_strand_id
1 'polypeptide(L)' 'MVLLSLGIAPWAKAQTFDKLWKQVEQAEQKSLPQTVIQLTDRIYKKAETERNSPQMLKAYTWRMKYRET' A
#
# COMPACT_ATOMS: atom_id res chain seq x y z
N MET A 1 1.01 29.55 -5.44
CA MET A 1 1.07 29.05 -6.02
C MET A 1 1.63 27.79 -6.18
N VAL A 2 2.43 27.67 -6.84
CA VAL A 2 3.06 26.50 -7.06
C VAL A 2 3.35 25.78 -5.84
N LEU A 3 3.58 26.44 -4.83
CA LEU A 3 3.85 25.84 -3.65
C LEU A 3 2.89 24.88 -3.23
N LEU A 4 1.69 25.14 -3.50
CA LEU A 4 0.69 24.27 -3.12
C LEU A 4 0.91 22.93 -3.66
N SER A 5 1.17 22.88 -4.87
CA SER A 5 1.34 21.62 -5.53
C SER A 5 2.42 20.89 -4.85
N LEU A 6 3.42 21.58 -4.45
CA LEU A 6 4.50 20.95 -3.84
C LEU A 6 4.09 20.29 -2.58
N GLY A 7 3.27 20.90 -1.83
CA GLY A 7 2.85 20.36 -0.61
C GLY A 7 2.15 19.05 -0.81
N ILE A 8 1.39 18.96 -1.85
CA ILE A 8 0.65 17.78 -2.10
C ILE A 8 1.48 16.69 -2.71
N ALA A 9 2.22 17.00 -3.68
CA ALA A 9 3.01 16.01 -4.35
C ALA A 9 3.95 15.24 -3.44
N PRO A 10 4.78 15.90 -2.69
CA PRO A 10 5.69 15.20 -1.82
C PRO A 10 4.92 14.46 -0.74
N TRP A 11 3.77 14.96 -0.39
CA TRP A 11 2.97 14.35 0.59
C TRP A 11 2.57 12.97 0.15
N ALA A 12 2.13 12.85 -1.06
CA ALA A 12 1.73 11.57 -1.61
C ALA A 12 2.91 10.63 -1.68
N LYS A 13 4.08 11.14 -2.00
CA LYS A 13 5.22 10.30 -2.10
C LYS A 13 5.75 9.88 -0.75
N ALA A 14 5.32 10.55 0.29
CA ALA A 14 5.81 10.26 1.60
C ALA A 14 5.30 8.92 2.11
N GLN A 15 4.30 8.36 1.45
CA GLN A 15 3.83 7.06 1.89
C GLN A 15 4.79 6.00 1.39
N THR A 16 5.67 5.55 2.24
CA THR A 16 6.63 4.54 1.89
C THR A 16 6.00 3.16 2.01
N PHE A 17 6.69 2.15 1.51
CA PHE A 17 6.20 0.79 1.63
C PHE A 17 6.09 0.43 3.10
N ASP A 18 7.06 0.86 3.92
CA ASP A 18 7.02 0.56 5.34
C ASP A 18 5.77 1.08 6.00
N LYS A 19 5.38 2.30 5.69
CA LYS A 19 4.18 2.87 6.25
C LYS A 19 2.95 2.14 5.80
N LEU A 20 2.90 1.80 4.53
CA LEU A 20 1.75 1.09 3.99
C LEU A 20 1.63 -0.28 4.62
N TRP A 21 2.75 -0.98 4.80
CA TRP A 21 2.70 -2.29 5.44
C TRP A 21 2.31 -2.19 6.91
N LYS A 22 2.66 -1.11 7.58
CA LYS A 22 2.24 -0.91 8.95
C LYS A 22 0.73 -0.76 9.00
N GLN A 23 0.16 -0.07 8.04
CA GLN A 23 -1.28 0.12 7.98
C GLN A 23 -1.95 -1.23 7.73
N VAL A 24 -1.33 -2.08 6.91
CA VAL A 24 -1.87 -3.40 6.65
C VAL A 24 -1.90 -4.20 7.95
N GLU A 25 -0.83 -4.14 8.73
CA GLU A 25 -0.76 -4.85 10.00
C GLU A 25 -1.84 -4.36 10.96
N GLN A 26 -2.06 -3.06 11.00
CA GLN A 26 -3.07 -2.51 11.87
C GLN A 26 -4.46 -2.95 11.45
N ALA A 27 -4.72 -2.98 10.15
CA ALA A 27 -6.00 -3.41 9.65
C ALA A 27 -6.22 -4.89 9.96
N GLU A 28 -5.16 -5.68 9.87
CA GLU A 28 -5.25 -7.09 10.17
C GLU A 28 -5.57 -7.30 11.65
N GLN A 29 -4.92 -6.54 12.52
CA GLN A 29 -5.18 -6.64 13.94
C GLN A 29 -6.60 -6.25 14.31
N LYS A 30 -7.18 -5.35 13.53
CA LYS A 30 -8.54 -4.91 13.77
C LYS A 30 -9.56 -5.76 13.04
N SER A 31 -9.11 -6.80 12.40
CA SER A 31 -9.97 -7.70 11.63
C SER A 31 -10.75 -6.97 10.54
N LEU A 32 -10.04 -6.18 9.76
CA LEU A 32 -10.65 -5.44 8.67
C LEU A 32 -10.13 -5.97 7.34
N PRO A 33 -10.60 -7.13 6.90
CA PRO A 33 -10.09 -7.75 5.69
C PRO A 33 -10.25 -6.90 4.43
N GLN A 34 -11.34 -6.17 4.32
CA GLN A 34 -11.53 -5.33 3.14
C GLN A 34 -10.47 -4.23 3.09
N THR A 35 -10.13 -3.67 4.24
CA THR A 35 -9.11 -2.65 4.32
C THR A 35 -7.75 -3.23 3.96
N VAL A 36 -7.48 -4.46 4.40
CA VAL A 36 -6.22 -5.11 4.07
C VAL A 36 -6.12 -5.28 2.56
N ILE A 37 -7.20 -5.71 1.92
CA ILE A 37 -7.20 -5.90 0.48
C ILE A 37 -6.96 -4.57 -0.24
N GLN A 38 -7.60 -3.51 0.21
CA GLN A 38 -7.43 -2.21 -0.42
C GLN A 38 -6.00 -1.70 -0.26
N LEU A 39 -5.42 -1.90 0.92
CA LEU A 39 -4.07 -1.44 1.17
C LEU A 39 -3.06 -2.24 0.36
N THR A 40 -3.24 -3.55 0.28
CA THR A 40 -2.31 -4.37 -0.48
C THR A 40 -2.41 -4.05 -1.97
N ASP A 41 -3.60 -3.70 -2.45
CA ASP A 41 -3.76 -3.30 -3.84
C ASP A 41 -3.00 -2.00 -4.08
N ARG A 42 -3.06 -1.08 -3.12
CA ARG A 42 -2.35 0.18 -3.24
C ARG A 42 -0.84 -0.06 -3.25
N ILE A 43 -0.36 -0.97 -2.40
CA ILE A 43 1.04 -1.31 -2.36
C ILE A 43 1.47 -1.93 -3.69
N TYR A 44 0.64 -2.80 -4.23
CA TYR A 44 0.94 -3.47 -5.48
C TYR A 44 1.10 -2.44 -6.61
N LYS A 45 0.17 -1.50 -6.70
CA LYS A 45 0.22 -0.49 -7.74
C LYS A 45 1.43 0.43 -7.59
N LYS A 46 1.78 0.74 -6.35
CA LYS A 46 2.95 1.57 -6.11
C LYS A 46 4.20 0.81 -6.53
N ALA A 47 4.27 -0.47 -6.18
CA ALA A 47 5.41 -1.29 -6.51
C ALA A 47 5.52 -1.46 -8.03
N GLU A 48 4.38 -1.59 -8.70
CA GLU A 48 4.36 -1.73 -10.13
C GLU A 48 4.91 -0.47 -10.80
N THR A 49 4.49 0.68 -10.31
CA THR A 49 4.95 1.95 -10.82
C THR A 49 6.46 2.12 -10.63
N GLU A 50 6.96 1.66 -9.51
CA GLU A 50 8.38 1.78 -9.19
C GLU A 50 9.20 0.58 -9.64
N ARG A 51 8.52 -0.39 -10.25
CA ARG A 51 9.17 -1.61 -10.72
C ARG A 51 9.89 -2.33 -9.60
N ASN A 52 9.25 -2.38 -8.46
CA ASN A 52 9.81 -3.02 -7.29
C ASN A 52 9.22 -4.42 -7.17
N SER A 53 9.82 -5.38 -7.84
CA SER A 53 9.30 -6.74 -7.89
C SER A 53 9.12 -7.41 -6.54
N PRO A 54 10.04 -7.29 -5.61
CA PRO A 54 9.85 -7.91 -4.30
C PRO A 54 8.59 -7.42 -3.59
N GLN A 55 8.30 -6.12 -3.70
CA GLN A 55 7.10 -5.58 -3.07
C GLN A 55 5.84 -6.00 -3.81
N MET A 56 5.93 -6.13 -5.13
CA MET A 56 4.80 -6.59 -5.91
C MET A 56 4.43 -8.00 -5.50
N LEU A 57 5.42 -8.85 -5.36
CA LEU A 57 5.20 -10.23 -5.00
C LEU A 57 4.62 -10.34 -3.60
N LYS A 58 5.14 -9.56 -2.67
CA LYS A 58 4.65 -9.58 -1.30
C LYS A 58 3.20 -9.14 -1.25
N ALA A 59 2.87 -8.06 -1.94
CA ALA A 59 1.50 -7.55 -1.94
C ALA A 59 0.55 -8.54 -2.61
N TYR A 60 1.00 -9.16 -3.67
CA TYR A 60 0.19 -10.13 -4.38
C TYR A 60 -0.12 -11.33 -3.48
N THR A 61 0.89 -11.81 -2.74
CA THR A 61 0.72 -12.93 -1.84
C THR A 61 -0.29 -12.60 -0.75
N TRP A 62 -0.21 -11.39 -0.20
CA TRP A 62 -1.15 -10.98 0.82
C TRP A 62 -2.56 -10.86 0.27
N ARG A 63 -2.69 -10.35 -0.93
CA ARG A 63 -3.99 -10.20 -1.56
C ARG A 63 -4.64 -11.56 -1.76
N MET A 64 -3.87 -12.52 -2.25
CA MET A 64 -4.39 -13.84 -2.48
C MET A 64 -4.84 -14.49 -1.19
N LYS A 65 -4.07 -14.29 -0.15
CA LYS A 65 -4.39 -14.87 1.13
C LYS A 65 -5.77 -14.41 1.61
N TYR A 66 -6.07 -13.14 1.45
CA TYR A 66 -7.34 -12.60 1.90
C TYR A 66 -8.50 -12.85 0.94
N ARG A 67 -8.18 -13.06 -0.30
CA ARG A 67 -9.24 -13.33 -1.26
C ARG A 67 -9.80 -14.73 -1.08
N GLU A 68 -8.97 -15.63 -0.63
CA GLU A 68 -9.41 -16.99 -0.45
C GLU A 68 -10.20 -17.21 0.82
N THR A 69 -10.19 -16.26 1.69
CA THR A 69 -10.98 -16.35 2.89
C THR A 69 -12.30 -15.65 2.69
#